data_14a3b4e3517fc184e15a0031712bdd06
#
_entry.id   14a3b4e3517fc184e15a0031712bdd06
#
_cell.length_a   1.000
_cell.length_b   1.000
_cell.length_c   1.000
_cell.angle_alpha   90.00
_cell.angle_beta   90.00
_cell.angle_gamma   90.00
#
_symmetry.space_group_name_H-M   'P 1'
#
loop_
_entity.id
_entity.type
_entity.pdbx_description
1 polymer ?
#
loop_
_entity_poly.entity_id
_entity_poly.type
_entity_poly.pdbx_seq_one_letter_code
_entity_poly.pdbx_strand_id
1 'polypeptide(L)'
;MFAEERVVVLRDVAAATVAELEPLTAYLAQPSDTTHLVVTAVGKLTKGVSDAIKRAGAAVHDVTPPHQRRELVEWYEEQFTLAGLRVDPRVAPEVASWLGEDQSRLPGLIEVLVSTFGTARKLTLDDIADFRGEAGAVKPWDLTDAIDGQDSARALQMLRRMLHGNEMHPHQVLAVLHTHYAKLLRLDGVDDLSPMDAAARIGSKSEFQGRKYRDAARELGHRGIADAIALLAQADVDLRGVKDLPEELVMEILVARLCRMGTSGRRARPPRMMARR
;
A
#
# COMPACT_ATOMS: atom_id res chain seq x y z
N MET A 1 -36.96 17.00 -28.80
CA MET A 1 -36.13 16.05 -29.55
C MET A 1 -35.58 15.09 -28.52
N PHE A 2 -36.14 13.90 -28.41
CA PHE A 2 -35.66 12.88 -27.46
C PHE A 2 -34.58 12.07 -28.17
N ALA A 3 -33.48 11.74 -27.45
CA ALA A 3 -32.43 10.89 -27.99
C ALA A 3 -33.05 9.51 -28.30
N GLU A 4 -32.73 8.95 -29.46
CA GLU A 4 -33.19 7.61 -29.87
C GLU A 4 -32.62 6.52 -28.98
N GLU A 5 -31.45 6.76 -28.41
CA GLU A 5 -30.74 5.85 -27.49
C GLU A 5 -30.22 6.61 -26.28
N ARG A 6 -30.09 5.93 -25.14
CA ARG A 6 -29.50 6.46 -23.91
C ARG A 6 -28.51 5.48 -23.31
N VAL A 7 -27.49 6.02 -22.64
CA VAL A 7 -26.54 5.24 -21.86
C VAL A 7 -26.76 5.54 -20.37
N VAL A 8 -26.93 4.51 -19.57
CA VAL A 8 -27.06 4.60 -18.11
C VAL A 8 -25.90 3.84 -17.49
N VAL A 9 -25.15 4.48 -16.60
CA VAL A 9 -24.00 3.86 -15.91
C VAL A 9 -24.31 3.79 -14.42
N LEU A 10 -24.35 2.58 -13.88
CA LEU A 10 -24.44 2.31 -12.45
C LEU A 10 -23.07 1.88 -11.95
N ARG A 11 -22.49 2.69 -11.05
CA ARG A 11 -21.13 2.44 -10.53
C ARG A 11 -21.19 1.74 -9.19
N ASP A 12 -20.32 0.73 -9.05
CA ASP A 12 -20.07 -0.02 -7.82
C ASP A 12 -21.33 -0.54 -7.13
N VAL A 13 -22.12 -1.28 -7.88
CA VAL A 13 -23.38 -1.87 -7.36
C VAL A 13 -23.13 -2.94 -6.27
N ALA A 14 -21.89 -3.39 -6.07
CA ALA A 14 -21.58 -4.32 -4.99
C ALA A 14 -21.63 -3.63 -3.60
N ALA A 15 -21.49 -2.31 -3.54
CA ALA A 15 -21.61 -1.54 -2.30
C ALA A 15 -23.07 -1.34 -1.86
N ALA A 16 -24.04 -1.53 -2.76
CA ALA A 16 -25.46 -1.33 -2.46
C ALA A 16 -26.11 -2.56 -1.80
N THR A 17 -27.11 -2.30 -0.97
CA THR A 17 -27.91 -3.35 -0.31
C THR A 17 -28.83 -4.05 -1.31
N VAL A 18 -29.31 -5.24 -0.96
CA VAL A 18 -30.25 -6.01 -1.79
C VAL A 18 -31.52 -5.22 -2.09
N ALA A 19 -32.04 -4.45 -1.12
CA ALA A 19 -33.24 -3.63 -1.29
C ALA A 19 -33.00 -2.46 -2.27
N GLU A 20 -31.84 -1.83 -2.23
CA GLU A 20 -31.48 -0.76 -3.18
C GLU A 20 -31.29 -1.27 -4.60
N LEU A 21 -30.95 -2.55 -4.77
CA LEU A 21 -30.77 -3.18 -6.09
C LEU A 21 -32.04 -3.83 -6.64
N GLU A 22 -33.16 -3.78 -5.91
CA GLU A 22 -34.43 -4.31 -6.38
C GLU A 22 -34.91 -3.63 -7.69
N PRO A 23 -34.82 -2.29 -7.85
CA PRO A 23 -35.19 -1.64 -9.13
C PRO A 23 -34.30 -2.10 -10.30
N LEU A 24 -33.00 -2.34 -10.06
CA LEU A 24 -32.10 -2.86 -11.08
C LEU A 24 -32.49 -4.28 -11.52
N THR A 25 -32.79 -5.15 -10.57
CA THR A 25 -33.20 -6.54 -10.87
C THR A 25 -34.54 -6.59 -11.59
N ALA A 26 -35.49 -5.71 -11.25
CA ALA A 26 -36.77 -5.55 -11.93
C ALA A 26 -36.57 -5.04 -13.36
N TYR A 27 -35.74 -4.04 -13.59
CA TYR A 27 -35.39 -3.51 -14.91
C TYR A 27 -34.77 -4.60 -15.81
N LEU A 28 -33.83 -5.38 -15.25
CA LEU A 28 -33.16 -6.46 -15.99
C LEU A 28 -34.09 -7.60 -16.43
N ALA A 29 -35.28 -7.70 -15.86
CA ALA A 29 -36.30 -8.66 -16.32
C ALA A 29 -36.96 -8.24 -17.65
N GLN A 30 -37.03 -6.93 -17.91
CA GLN A 30 -37.56 -6.37 -19.15
C GLN A 30 -36.79 -5.12 -19.55
N PRO A 31 -35.55 -5.27 -20.03
CA PRO A 31 -34.71 -4.13 -20.42
C PRO A 31 -35.27 -3.44 -21.67
N SER A 32 -35.07 -2.12 -21.74
CA SER A 32 -35.47 -1.33 -22.93
C SER A 32 -34.44 -1.47 -24.02
N ASP A 33 -34.86 -1.68 -25.24
CA ASP A 33 -33.98 -1.80 -26.42
C ASP A 33 -33.23 -0.50 -26.76
N THR A 34 -33.73 0.63 -26.27
CA THR A 34 -33.12 1.95 -26.50
C THR A 34 -32.19 2.40 -25.35
N THR A 35 -31.91 1.51 -24.40
CA THR A 35 -31.08 1.85 -23.23
C THR A 35 -29.88 0.90 -23.13
N HIS A 36 -28.67 1.46 -23.25
CA HIS A 36 -27.43 0.78 -22.97
C HIS A 36 -27.11 0.92 -21.47
N LEU A 37 -27.30 -0.16 -20.72
CA LEU A 37 -26.99 -0.18 -19.29
C LEU A 37 -25.60 -0.74 -19.06
N VAL A 38 -24.72 0.07 -18.45
CA VAL A 38 -23.41 -0.34 -18.00
C VAL A 38 -23.41 -0.42 -16.47
N VAL A 39 -23.03 -1.57 -15.94
CA VAL A 39 -22.99 -1.80 -14.49
C VAL A 39 -21.56 -2.16 -14.10
N THR A 40 -20.99 -1.44 -13.14
CA THR A 40 -19.68 -1.79 -12.56
C THR A 40 -19.83 -2.27 -11.13
N ALA A 41 -18.96 -3.17 -10.70
CA ALA A 41 -18.94 -3.70 -9.35
C ALA A 41 -17.49 -3.96 -8.90
N VAL A 42 -17.17 -3.65 -7.66
CA VAL A 42 -15.91 -4.03 -7.01
C VAL A 42 -16.21 -5.22 -6.08
N GLY A 43 -15.60 -6.39 -6.39
CA GLY A 43 -15.82 -7.62 -5.65
C GLY A 43 -17.02 -8.45 -6.14
N LYS A 44 -17.59 -9.25 -5.25
CA LYS A 44 -18.63 -10.22 -5.62
C LYS A 44 -20.03 -9.60 -5.56
N LEU A 45 -20.78 -9.73 -6.63
CA LEU A 45 -22.21 -9.43 -6.66
C LEU A 45 -23.01 -10.44 -5.83
N THR A 46 -24.13 -9.99 -5.26
CA THR A 46 -25.11 -10.90 -4.66
C THR A 46 -25.66 -11.89 -5.71
N LYS A 47 -26.00 -13.09 -5.27
CA LYS A 47 -26.50 -14.14 -6.19
C LYS A 47 -27.71 -13.67 -7.01
N GLY A 48 -28.65 -12.93 -6.39
CA GLY A 48 -29.84 -12.43 -7.05
C GLY A 48 -29.53 -11.49 -8.22
N VAL A 49 -28.60 -10.56 -8.03
CA VAL A 49 -28.16 -9.61 -9.07
C VAL A 49 -27.38 -10.34 -10.16
N SER A 50 -26.45 -11.22 -9.79
CA SER A 50 -25.68 -12.03 -10.75
C SER A 50 -26.59 -12.88 -11.65
N ASP A 51 -27.62 -13.52 -11.06
CA ASP A 51 -28.56 -14.33 -11.81
C ASP A 51 -29.49 -13.47 -12.71
N ALA A 52 -29.84 -12.25 -12.29
CA ALA A 52 -30.60 -11.30 -13.11
C ALA A 52 -29.80 -10.81 -14.33
N ILE A 53 -28.52 -10.46 -14.13
CA ILE A 53 -27.59 -10.07 -15.22
C ILE A 53 -27.45 -11.19 -16.25
N LYS A 54 -27.24 -12.44 -15.79
CA LYS A 54 -27.15 -13.61 -16.69
C LYS A 54 -28.42 -13.85 -17.46
N ARG A 55 -29.59 -13.75 -16.82
CA ARG A 55 -30.90 -13.95 -17.47
C ARG A 55 -31.17 -12.85 -18.51
N ALA A 56 -30.72 -11.63 -18.28
CA ALA A 56 -30.82 -10.53 -19.23
C ALA A 56 -29.87 -10.70 -20.44
N GLY A 57 -29.01 -11.71 -20.46
CA GLY A 57 -28.06 -11.95 -21.56
C GLY A 57 -26.95 -10.90 -21.65
N ALA A 58 -26.65 -10.19 -20.54
CA ALA A 58 -25.64 -9.15 -20.53
C ALA A 58 -24.22 -9.73 -20.68
N ALA A 59 -23.35 -9.02 -21.42
CA ALA A 59 -21.94 -9.32 -21.48
C ALA A 59 -21.28 -8.99 -20.14
N VAL A 60 -20.50 -9.93 -19.60
CA VAL A 60 -19.76 -9.75 -18.35
C VAL A 60 -18.28 -9.79 -18.65
N HIS A 61 -17.58 -8.70 -18.27
CA HIS A 61 -16.14 -8.56 -18.45
C HIS A 61 -15.48 -8.48 -17.09
N ASP A 62 -14.50 -9.36 -16.82
CA ASP A 62 -13.62 -9.21 -15.68
C ASP A 62 -12.51 -8.20 -16.06
N VAL A 63 -12.54 -7.06 -15.36
CA VAL A 63 -11.58 -5.98 -15.57
C VAL A 63 -10.61 -5.84 -14.38
N THR A 64 -10.53 -6.89 -13.56
CA THR A 64 -9.63 -6.92 -12.40
C THR A 64 -8.18 -6.96 -12.89
N PRO A 65 -7.32 -6.01 -12.49
CA PRO A 65 -5.91 -6.07 -12.84
C PRO A 65 -5.24 -7.32 -12.24
N PRO A 66 -4.24 -7.90 -12.91
CA PRO A 66 -3.50 -9.04 -12.38
C PRO A 66 -2.81 -8.74 -11.06
N HIS A 67 -2.78 -9.71 -10.15
CA HIS A 67 -2.08 -9.57 -8.85
C HIS A 67 -0.67 -10.17 -8.87
N GLN A 68 -0.39 -11.11 -9.76
CA GLN A 68 0.92 -11.71 -9.90
C GLN A 68 1.86 -10.76 -10.63
N ARG A 69 3.07 -10.57 -10.09
CA ARG A 69 4.04 -9.58 -10.62
C ARG A 69 4.33 -9.74 -12.10
N ARG A 70 4.43 -10.97 -12.60
CA ARG A 70 4.72 -11.25 -14.01
C ARG A 70 3.55 -10.83 -14.90
N GLU A 71 2.35 -11.28 -14.57
CA GLU A 71 1.13 -10.96 -15.30
C GLU A 71 0.82 -9.45 -15.23
N LEU A 72 1.16 -8.81 -14.11
CA LEU A 72 1.03 -7.36 -13.95
C LEU A 72 1.93 -6.60 -14.93
N VAL A 73 3.17 -7.02 -15.09
CA VAL A 73 4.10 -6.38 -16.06
C VAL A 73 3.59 -6.56 -17.50
N GLU A 74 3.16 -7.76 -17.87
CA GLU A 74 2.58 -8.06 -19.18
C GLU A 74 1.32 -7.19 -19.42
N TRP A 75 0.47 -7.01 -18.41
CA TRP A 75 -0.70 -6.14 -18.47
C TRP A 75 -0.32 -4.66 -18.64
N TYR A 76 0.73 -4.15 -17.97
CA TYR A 76 1.22 -2.78 -18.17
C TYR A 76 1.74 -2.57 -19.59
N GLU A 77 2.46 -3.53 -20.16
CA GLU A 77 2.93 -3.48 -21.55
C GLU A 77 1.75 -3.41 -22.53
N GLU A 78 0.71 -4.18 -22.28
CA GLU A 78 -0.52 -4.15 -23.06
C GLU A 78 -1.21 -2.78 -22.98
N GLN A 79 -1.34 -2.18 -21.76
CA GLN A 79 -1.96 -0.87 -21.59
C GLN A 79 -1.18 0.24 -22.34
N PHE A 80 0.15 0.24 -22.29
CA PHE A 80 0.96 1.16 -23.08
C PHE A 80 0.72 0.98 -24.60
N THR A 81 0.65 -0.27 -25.05
CA THR A 81 0.40 -0.60 -26.45
C THR A 81 -0.99 -0.13 -26.91
N LEU A 82 -2.02 -0.37 -26.10
CA LEU A 82 -3.39 0.10 -26.35
C LEU A 82 -3.48 1.61 -26.46
N ALA A 83 -2.68 2.34 -25.69
CA ALA A 83 -2.56 3.80 -25.77
C ALA A 83 -1.69 4.29 -26.93
N GLY A 84 -1.16 3.40 -27.76
CA GLY A 84 -0.26 3.72 -28.88
C GLY A 84 1.15 4.09 -28.46
N LEU A 85 1.53 3.89 -27.20
CA LEU A 85 2.88 4.15 -26.73
C LEU A 85 3.81 2.98 -27.04
N ARG A 86 4.99 3.29 -27.55
CA ARG A 86 6.10 2.33 -27.66
C ARG A 86 7.07 2.59 -26.54
N VAL A 87 7.33 1.60 -25.70
CA VAL A 87 8.19 1.72 -24.52
C VAL A 87 9.38 0.76 -24.57
N ASP A 88 10.48 1.12 -23.92
CA ASP A 88 11.60 0.18 -23.71
C ASP A 88 11.11 -0.97 -22.80
N PRO A 89 11.56 -2.24 -23.01
CA PRO A 89 11.13 -3.38 -22.18
C PRO A 89 11.33 -3.21 -20.68
N ARG A 90 12.20 -2.30 -20.24
CA ARG A 90 12.43 -2.00 -18.84
C ARG A 90 11.40 -1.03 -18.23
N VAL A 91 10.62 -0.33 -19.05
CA VAL A 91 9.66 0.69 -18.59
C VAL A 91 8.49 0.07 -17.85
N ALA A 92 7.85 -0.96 -18.40
CA ALA A 92 6.70 -1.59 -17.76
C ALA A 92 7.04 -2.24 -16.39
N PRO A 93 8.15 -3.00 -16.24
CA PRO A 93 8.57 -3.50 -14.93
C PRO A 93 8.86 -2.39 -13.91
N GLU A 94 9.44 -1.29 -14.37
CA GLU A 94 9.74 -0.14 -13.52
C GLU A 94 8.47 0.58 -13.08
N VAL A 95 7.54 0.87 -14.01
CA VAL A 95 6.24 1.47 -13.69
C VAL A 95 5.42 0.58 -12.77
N ALA A 96 5.41 -0.74 -12.99
CA ALA A 96 4.79 -1.70 -12.09
C ALA A 96 5.38 -1.65 -10.67
N SER A 97 6.70 -1.43 -10.56
CA SER A 97 7.38 -1.24 -9.28
C SER A 97 6.97 0.07 -8.59
N TRP A 98 6.72 1.14 -9.33
CA TRP A 98 6.32 2.44 -8.74
C TRP A 98 4.87 2.46 -8.28
N LEU A 99 3.97 2.02 -9.17
CA LEU A 99 2.54 2.04 -8.89
C LEU A 99 2.17 1.00 -7.82
N GLY A 100 2.97 -0.07 -7.70
CA GLY A 100 2.74 -1.11 -6.69
C GLY A 100 1.35 -1.73 -6.82
N GLU A 101 0.52 -1.60 -5.79
CA GLU A 101 -0.86 -2.09 -5.76
C GLU A 101 -1.88 -1.05 -6.28
N ASP A 102 -1.44 0.18 -6.56
CA ASP A 102 -2.31 1.26 -7.03
C ASP A 102 -2.30 1.38 -8.56
N GLN A 103 -2.88 0.38 -9.22
CA GLN A 103 -3.00 0.35 -10.68
C GLN A 103 -3.97 1.43 -11.20
N SER A 104 -4.81 2.02 -10.34
CA SER A 104 -5.78 3.06 -10.73
C SER A 104 -5.11 4.32 -11.28
N ARG A 105 -3.85 4.55 -10.96
CA ARG A 105 -3.03 5.68 -11.45
C ARG A 105 -2.46 5.48 -12.84
N LEU A 106 -2.46 4.25 -13.38
CA LEU A 106 -1.88 3.96 -14.70
C LEU A 106 -2.54 4.76 -15.84
N PRO A 107 -3.89 4.86 -15.92
CA PRO A 107 -4.53 5.67 -16.97
C PRO A 107 -4.06 7.13 -16.98
N GLY A 108 -4.00 7.76 -15.81
CA GLY A 108 -3.51 9.14 -15.69
C GLY A 108 -2.03 9.28 -16.09
N LEU A 109 -1.19 8.33 -15.70
CA LEU A 109 0.20 8.31 -16.15
C LEU A 109 0.32 8.19 -17.67
N ILE A 110 -0.44 7.28 -18.28
CA ILE A 110 -0.47 7.09 -19.72
C ILE A 110 -0.91 8.38 -20.44
N GLU A 111 -1.97 9.02 -19.98
CA GLU A 111 -2.47 10.28 -20.53
C GLU A 111 -1.40 11.37 -20.50
N VAL A 112 -0.71 11.51 -19.38
CA VAL A 112 0.40 12.47 -19.24
C VAL A 112 1.56 12.12 -20.18
N LEU A 113 1.95 10.84 -20.29
CA LEU A 113 3.02 10.42 -21.21
C LEU A 113 2.64 10.67 -22.67
N VAL A 114 1.41 10.37 -23.07
CA VAL A 114 0.90 10.64 -24.42
C VAL A 114 0.90 12.14 -24.72
N SER A 115 0.44 12.97 -23.79
CA SER A 115 0.38 14.42 -23.96
C SER A 115 1.76 15.06 -24.02
N THR A 116 2.74 14.52 -23.26
CA THR A 116 4.09 15.09 -23.18
C THR A 116 4.98 14.66 -24.37
N PHE A 117 4.92 13.39 -24.74
CA PHE A 117 5.88 12.81 -25.71
C PHE A 117 5.23 12.39 -27.02
N GLY A 118 3.91 12.34 -27.10
CA GLY A 118 3.20 11.77 -28.26
C GLY A 118 3.43 10.26 -28.38
N THR A 119 2.98 9.69 -29.49
CA THR A 119 3.06 8.24 -29.77
C THR A 119 4.15 7.88 -30.79
N ALA A 120 4.84 8.88 -31.36
CA ALA A 120 5.76 8.67 -32.48
C ALA A 120 7.09 8.03 -32.10
N ARG A 121 7.60 8.32 -30.90
CA ARG A 121 8.91 7.84 -30.45
C ARG A 121 8.79 6.73 -29.39
N LYS A 122 9.86 5.97 -29.22
CA LYS A 122 9.97 4.98 -28.15
C LYS A 122 10.40 5.68 -26.85
N LEU A 123 9.67 5.46 -25.78
CA LEU A 123 9.98 6.01 -24.45
C LEU A 123 11.01 5.12 -23.73
N THR A 124 11.95 5.76 -23.06
CA THR A 124 13.01 5.13 -22.26
C THR A 124 12.75 5.31 -20.76
N LEU A 125 13.58 4.69 -19.91
CA LEU A 125 13.54 4.89 -18.47
C LEU A 125 13.78 6.35 -18.07
N ASP A 126 14.66 7.04 -18.77
CA ASP A 126 14.98 8.46 -18.48
C ASP A 126 13.78 9.36 -18.79
N ASP A 127 13.02 9.06 -19.85
CA ASP A 127 11.81 9.81 -20.20
C ASP A 127 10.72 9.72 -19.12
N ILE A 128 10.64 8.60 -18.44
CA ILE A 128 9.63 8.38 -17.40
C ILE A 128 10.12 8.74 -15.99
N ALA A 129 11.42 9.02 -15.82
CA ALA A 129 12.01 9.28 -14.52
C ALA A 129 11.36 10.48 -13.80
N ASP A 130 11.04 11.55 -14.52
CA ASP A 130 10.42 12.75 -13.97
C ASP A 130 8.95 12.54 -13.56
N PHE A 131 8.29 11.52 -14.14
CA PHE A 131 6.90 11.16 -13.80
C PHE A 131 6.82 10.15 -12.66
N ARG A 132 7.97 9.75 -12.15
CA ARG A 132 8.06 8.91 -10.96
C ARG A 132 7.24 9.46 -9.83
N GLY A 133 6.75 10.65 -9.83
CA GLY A 133 6.03 11.30 -8.73
C GLY A 133 6.29 10.58 -7.39
N GLU A 134 5.99 11.04 -6.26
CA GLU A 134 6.12 10.27 -5.01
C GLU A 134 5.17 9.04 -4.97
N ALA A 135 5.17 8.27 -6.06
CA ALA A 135 4.16 7.30 -6.41
C ALA A 135 4.55 5.87 -6.04
N GLY A 136 3.60 5.18 -5.60
CA GLY A 136 3.55 3.82 -5.11
C GLY A 136 3.06 3.86 -3.68
N ALA A 137 1.92 3.21 -3.41
CA ALA A 137 1.46 3.03 -2.04
C ALA A 137 2.61 2.48 -1.19
N VAL A 138 3.12 3.30 -0.27
CA VAL A 138 4.16 2.86 0.67
C VAL A 138 3.53 1.80 1.52
N LYS A 139 4.08 0.61 1.45
CA LYS A 139 3.59 -0.47 2.30
C LYS A 139 4.00 -0.16 3.74
N PRO A 140 3.12 -0.41 4.72
CA PRO A 140 3.41 -0.11 6.13
C PRO A 140 4.75 -0.67 6.63
N TRP A 141 5.19 -1.79 6.08
CA TRP A 141 6.48 -2.40 6.44
C TRP A 141 7.70 -1.69 5.85
N ASP A 142 7.57 -0.88 4.80
CA ASP A 142 8.70 -0.11 4.26
C ASP A 142 9.14 0.98 5.26
N LEU A 143 8.19 1.59 5.98
CA LEU A 143 8.48 2.53 7.06
C LEU A 143 9.14 1.81 8.24
N THR A 144 8.56 0.71 8.72
CA THR A 144 9.13 -0.03 9.86
C THR A 144 10.49 -0.61 9.54
N ASP A 145 10.74 -1.07 8.31
CA ASP A 145 12.03 -1.57 7.87
C ASP A 145 13.10 -0.48 7.83
N ALA A 146 12.74 0.72 7.40
CA ALA A 146 13.64 1.86 7.41
C ALA A 146 13.98 2.29 8.85
N ILE A 147 13.02 2.23 9.78
CA ILE A 147 13.24 2.51 11.21
C ILE A 147 14.15 1.44 11.83
N ASP A 148 13.87 0.16 11.63
CA ASP A 148 14.68 -0.96 12.14
C ASP A 148 16.11 -0.89 11.56
N GLY A 149 16.25 -0.50 10.29
CA GLY A 149 17.54 -0.27 9.64
C GLY A 149 18.24 1.03 10.05
N GLN A 150 17.65 1.85 10.93
CA GLN A 150 18.18 3.14 11.40
C GLN A 150 18.44 4.16 10.27
N ASP A 151 17.78 4.01 9.13
CA ASP A 151 17.86 4.91 8.00
C ASP A 151 16.81 6.02 8.14
N SER A 152 17.20 7.09 8.88
CA SER A 152 16.31 8.21 9.16
C SER A 152 15.86 8.93 7.88
N ALA A 153 16.71 9.03 6.86
CA ALA A 153 16.37 9.70 5.62
C ALA A 153 15.28 8.94 4.88
N ARG A 154 15.46 7.62 4.73
CA ARG A 154 14.48 6.73 4.12
C ARG A 154 13.19 6.67 4.94
N ALA A 155 13.28 6.58 6.27
CA ALA A 155 12.10 6.52 7.13
C ALA A 155 11.23 7.78 7.02
N LEU A 156 11.84 8.97 7.02
CA LEU A 156 11.12 10.23 6.82
C LEU A 156 10.53 10.36 5.41
N GLN A 157 11.23 9.88 4.39
CA GLN A 157 10.70 9.81 3.04
C GLN A 157 9.47 8.88 2.97
N MET A 158 9.53 7.68 3.59
CA MET A 158 8.39 6.76 3.64
C MET A 158 7.22 7.36 4.41
N LEU A 159 7.49 8.03 5.54
CA LEU A 159 6.45 8.72 6.32
C LEU A 159 5.71 9.76 5.46
N ARG A 160 6.43 10.65 4.79
CA ARG A 160 5.83 11.68 3.91
C ARG A 160 4.99 11.05 2.80
N ARG A 161 5.48 9.98 2.19
CA ARG A 161 4.74 9.25 1.17
C ARG A 161 3.47 8.61 1.73
N MET A 162 3.48 8.09 2.96
CA MET A 162 2.27 7.55 3.61
C MET A 162 1.25 8.65 3.90
N LEU A 163 1.68 9.81 4.38
CA LEU A 163 0.79 10.90 4.73
C LEU A 163 0.19 11.60 3.49
N HIS A 164 1.01 11.85 2.47
CA HIS A 164 0.58 12.63 1.29
C HIS A 164 0.27 11.75 0.08
N GLY A 165 1.07 10.70 -0.18
CA GLY A 165 0.87 9.83 -1.34
C GLY A 165 -0.21 8.78 -1.14
N ASN A 166 -0.37 8.24 0.07
CA ASN A 166 -1.39 7.26 0.42
C ASN A 166 -2.59 7.90 1.15
N GLU A 167 -2.57 9.21 1.37
CA GLU A 167 -3.59 9.95 2.13
C GLU A 167 -3.91 9.33 3.51
N MET A 168 -2.92 8.69 4.13
CA MET A 168 -3.10 8.07 5.44
C MET A 168 -3.11 9.15 6.53
N HIS A 169 -4.12 9.10 7.39
CA HIS A 169 -4.15 9.97 8.55
C HIS A 169 -3.00 9.64 9.53
N PRO A 170 -2.37 10.62 10.20
CA PRO A 170 -1.28 10.41 11.17
C PRO A 170 -1.56 9.31 12.20
N HIS A 171 -2.79 9.22 12.72
CA HIS A 171 -3.20 8.16 13.65
C HIS A 171 -3.18 6.76 13.02
N GLN A 172 -3.42 6.62 11.71
CA GLN A 172 -3.31 5.33 11.03
C GLN A 172 -1.84 4.90 10.93
N VAL A 173 -0.94 5.84 10.62
CA VAL A 173 0.50 5.57 10.62
C VAL A 173 0.98 5.21 12.03
N LEU A 174 0.51 5.93 13.05
CA LEU A 174 0.81 5.61 14.45
C LEU A 174 0.34 4.19 14.82
N ALA A 175 -0.85 3.76 14.37
CA ALA A 175 -1.36 2.41 14.60
C ALA A 175 -0.48 1.33 13.94
N VAL A 176 0.10 1.61 12.77
CA VAL A 176 1.09 0.73 12.12
C VAL A 176 2.32 0.55 13.00
N LEU A 177 2.87 1.66 13.52
CA LEU A 177 4.02 1.63 14.42
C LEU A 177 3.68 0.91 15.74
N HIS A 178 2.52 1.16 16.34
CA HIS A 178 2.04 0.43 17.50
C HIS A 178 2.01 -1.09 17.25
N THR A 179 1.46 -1.51 16.14
CA THR A 179 1.40 -2.93 15.76
C THR A 179 2.80 -3.55 15.64
N HIS A 180 3.74 -2.80 15.05
CA HIS A 180 5.12 -3.22 14.91
C HIS A 180 5.79 -3.43 16.28
N TYR A 181 5.78 -2.42 17.14
CA TYR A 181 6.41 -2.49 18.45
C TYR A 181 5.71 -3.47 19.42
N ALA A 182 4.40 -3.66 19.29
CA ALA A 182 3.68 -4.72 20.00
C ALA A 182 4.17 -6.13 19.64
N LYS A 183 4.56 -6.36 18.38
CA LYS A 183 5.17 -7.63 17.97
C LYS A 183 6.58 -7.79 18.54
N LEU A 184 7.39 -6.72 18.57
CA LEU A 184 8.71 -6.74 19.21
C LEU A 184 8.61 -7.04 20.71
N LEU A 185 7.66 -6.41 21.40
CA LEU A 185 7.42 -6.64 22.82
C LEU A 185 7.03 -8.10 23.14
N ARG A 186 6.30 -8.77 22.24
CA ARG A 186 5.96 -10.19 22.42
C ARG A 186 7.18 -11.10 22.35
N LEU A 187 8.27 -10.65 21.75
CA LEU A 187 9.52 -11.40 21.60
C LEU A 187 10.58 -10.94 22.60
N ASP A 188 10.31 -9.92 23.41
CA ASP A 188 11.22 -9.39 24.41
C ASP A 188 11.49 -10.43 25.51
N GLY A 189 12.76 -10.56 25.91
CA GLY A 189 13.20 -11.50 26.95
C GLY A 189 13.14 -12.99 26.57
N VAL A 190 12.95 -13.32 25.29
CA VAL A 190 12.90 -14.71 24.81
C VAL A 190 13.95 -14.93 23.73
N ASP A 191 15.19 -15.21 24.16
CA ASP A 191 16.35 -15.23 23.26
C ASP A 191 16.48 -16.49 22.40
N ASP A 192 15.91 -17.64 22.82
CA ASP A 192 16.16 -18.95 22.21
C ASP A 192 15.01 -19.47 21.31
N LEU A 193 14.12 -18.60 20.87
CA LEU A 193 13.03 -19.00 19.99
C LEU A 193 13.54 -19.38 18.59
N SER A 194 13.04 -20.51 18.07
CA SER A 194 13.19 -20.79 16.65
C SER A 194 12.46 -19.72 15.81
N PRO A 195 12.85 -19.52 14.54
CA PRO A 195 12.12 -18.58 13.66
C PRO A 195 10.62 -18.89 13.53
N MET A 196 10.25 -20.17 13.56
CA MET A 196 8.85 -20.60 13.47
C MET A 196 8.09 -20.29 14.76
N ASP A 197 8.69 -20.53 15.94
CA ASP A 197 8.06 -20.20 17.22
C ASP A 197 7.92 -18.69 17.40
N ALA A 198 8.92 -17.92 16.96
CA ALA A 198 8.84 -16.47 16.93
C ALA A 198 7.71 -15.98 16.02
N ALA A 199 7.53 -16.60 14.83
CA ALA A 199 6.43 -16.31 13.94
C ALA A 199 5.07 -16.59 14.61
N ALA A 200 4.89 -17.75 15.20
CA ALA A 200 3.67 -18.12 15.92
C ALA A 200 3.35 -17.10 17.04
N ARG A 201 4.37 -16.66 17.80
CA ARG A 201 4.20 -15.72 18.92
C ARG A 201 3.76 -14.34 18.48
N ILE A 202 4.16 -13.88 17.30
CA ILE A 202 3.70 -12.61 16.72
C ILE A 202 2.42 -12.74 15.88
N GLY A 203 1.83 -13.94 15.79
CA GLY A 203 0.62 -14.20 15.02
C GLY A 203 0.87 -14.32 13.52
N SER A 204 2.07 -14.69 13.09
CA SER A 204 2.43 -14.92 11.70
C SER A 204 2.64 -16.41 11.39
N LYS A 205 2.39 -16.80 10.14
CA LYS A 205 2.72 -18.13 9.60
C LYS A 205 4.07 -18.14 8.85
N SER A 206 4.72 -16.98 8.72
CA SER A 206 5.95 -16.81 7.93
C SER A 206 7.17 -16.90 8.82
N GLU A 207 7.98 -17.94 8.62
CA GLU A 207 9.29 -18.10 9.28
C GLU A 207 10.23 -16.91 9.03
N PHE A 208 10.16 -16.33 7.83
CA PHE A 208 10.91 -15.12 7.48
C PHE A 208 10.53 -13.94 8.39
N GLN A 209 9.24 -13.72 8.61
CA GLN A 209 8.78 -12.67 9.54
C GLN A 209 9.21 -12.99 10.98
N GLY A 210 9.09 -14.24 11.42
CA GLY A 210 9.53 -14.65 12.75
C GLY A 210 11.01 -14.33 12.99
N ARG A 211 11.87 -14.66 12.03
CA ARG A 211 13.30 -14.34 12.07
C ARG A 211 13.53 -12.83 12.13
N LYS A 212 12.92 -12.08 11.22
CA LYS A 212 13.06 -10.63 11.13
C LYS A 212 12.71 -9.93 12.44
N TYR A 213 11.52 -10.19 12.98
CA TYR A 213 11.07 -9.58 14.23
C TYR A 213 11.89 -10.00 15.45
N ARG A 214 12.34 -11.28 15.49
CA ARG A 214 13.23 -11.77 16.56
C ARG A 214 14.58 -11.03 16.55
N ASP A 215 15.17 -10.89 15.37
CA ASP A 215 16.46 -10.24 15.22
C ASP A 215 16.37 -8.75 15.54
N ALA A 216 15.30 -8.06 15.13
CA ALA A 216 15.00 -6.67 15.48
C ALA A 216 14.76 -6.49 17.00
N ALA A 217 14.01 -7.39 17.65
CA ALA A 217 13.79 -7.34 19.09
C ALA A 217 15.11 -7.51 19.88
N ARG A 218 15.99 -8.41 19.44
CA ARG A 218 17.32 -8.60 20.04
C ARG A 218 18.23 -7.38 19.87
N GLU A 219 18.19 -6.76 18.67
CA GLU A 219 19.02 -5.59 18.39
C GLU A 219 18.58 -4.38 19.23
N LEU A 220 17.27 -4.14 19.35
CA LEU A 220 16.70 -3.05 20.11
C LEU A 220 16.80 -3.29 21.63
N GLY A 221 16.60 -4.53 22.06
CA GLY A 221 16.63 -4.97 23.46
C GLY A 221 15.48 -4.42 24.30
N HIS A 222 15.33 -4.95 25.52
CA HIS A 222 14.24 -4.62 26.44
C HIS A 222 14.06 -3.11 26.64
N ARG A 223 15.14 -2.41 26.94
CA ARG A 223 15.11 -0.97 27.20
C ARG A 223 14.71 -0.17 25.94
N GLY A 224 15.23 -0.55 24.77
CA GLY A 224 14.88 0.12 23.53
C GLY A 224 13.42 -0.09 23.17
N ILE A 225 12.87 -1.29 23.38
CA ILE A 225 11.44 -1.56 23.15
C ILE A 225 10.57 -0.71 24.10
N ALA A 226 10.92 -0.65 25.39
CA ALA A 226 10.19 0.14 26.38
C ALA A 226 10.23 1.66 26.04
N ASP A 227 11.40 2.18 25.68
CA ASP A 227 11.58 3.58 25.30
C ASP A 227 10.80 3.90 24.01
N ALA A 228 10.75 2.98 23.03
CA ALA A 228 9.95 3.13 21.81
C ALA A 228 8.45 3.22 22.13
N ILE A 229 7.94 2.34 22.99
CA ILE A 229 6.54 2.35 23.40
C ILE A 229 6.20 3.66 24.13
N ALA A 230 7.09 4.18 24.96
CA ALA A 230 6.92 5.47 25.60
C ALA A 230 6.87 6.63 24.60
N LEU A 231 7.70 6.60 23.54
CA LEU A 231 7.66 7.59 22.45
C LEU A 231 6.35 7.52 21.67
N LEU A 232 5.84 6.33 21.38
CA LEU A 232 4.55 6.14 20.71
C LEU A 232 3.40 6.70 21.55
N ALA A 233 3.38 6.39 22.85
CA ALA A 233 2.38 6.92 23.76
C ALA A 233 2.41 8.45 23.85
N GLN A 234 3.60 9.04 23.89
CA GLN A 234 3.76 10.49 23.87
C GLN A 234 3.25 11.10 22.57
N ALA A 235 3.54 10.48 21.43
CA ALA A 235 3.07 10.95 20.12
C ALA A 235 1.53 10.86 20.00
N ASP A 236 0.89 9.82 20.55
CA ASP A 236 -0.59 9.72 20.60
C ASP A 236 -1.20 10.89 21.37
N VAL A 237 -0.60 11.25 22.50
CA VAL A 237 -1.05 12.40 23.32
C VAL A 237 -0.81 13.72 22.58
N ASP A 238 0.35 13.88 21.93
CA ASP A 238 0.69 15.09 21.18
C ASP A 238 -0.24 15.28 19.96
N LEU A 239 -0.59 14.20 19.23
CA LEU A 239 -1.55 14.22 18.13
C LEU A 239 -3.00 14.60 18.56
N ARG A 240 -3.32 14.44 19.84
CA ARG A 240 -4.60 14.88 20.41
C ARG A 240 -4.61 16.36 20.81
N GLY A 241 -3.56 17.11 20.45
CA GLY A 241 -3.50 18.55 20.63
C GLY A 241 -2.91 19.02 21.97
N VAL A 242 -2.22 18.16 22.72
CA VAL A 242 -1.55 18.57 23.97
C VAL A 242 -0.37 19.50 23.71
N LYS A 243 0.30 19.33 22.56
CA LYS A 243 1.25 20.30 22.05
C LYS A 243 0.63 20.99 20.84
N ASP A 244 0.78 22.30 20.74
CA ASP A 244 0.35 23.08 19.60
C ASP A 244 1.36 22.91 18.45
N LEU A 245 1.44 21.68 17.91
CA LEU A 245 2.30 21.29 16.81
C LEU A 245 1.47 20.69 15.68
N PRO A 246 1.81 20.96 14.41
CA PRO A 246 1.21 20.23 13.29
C PRO A 246 1.39 18.73 13.44
N GLU A 247 0.34 17.95 13.15
CA GLU A 247 0.34 16.48 13.30
C GLU A 247 1.48 15.83 12.52
N GLU A 248 1.78 16.34 11.33
CA GLU A 248 2.89 15.86 10.50
C GLU A 248 4.24 16.02 11.22
N LEU A 249 4.47 17.17 11.85
CA LEU A 249 5.71 17.43 12.59
C LEU A 249 5.83 16.50 13.81
N VAL A 250 4.72 16.21 14.50
CA VAL A 250 4.69 15.22 15.60
C VAL A 250 5.16 13.86 15.09
N MET A 251 4.65 13.42 13.93
CA MET A 251 5.04 12.13 13.33
C MET A 251 6.50 12.13 12.84
N GLU A 252 6.98 13.23 12.24
CA GLU A 252 8.40 13.35 11.82
C GLU A 252 9.35 13.25 13.03
N ILE A 253 9.02 13.94 14.13
CA ILE A 253 9.80 13.88 15.37
C ILE A 253 9.80 12.45 15.94
N LEU A 254 8.65 11.79 15.96
CA LEU A 254 8.52 10.40 16.41
C LEU A 254 9.43 9.47 15.61
N VAL A 255 9.29 9.47 14.27
CA VAL A 255 10.06 8.59 13.38
C VAL A 255 11.56 8.85 13.49
N ALA A 256 11.98 10.13 13.51
CA ALA A 256 13.39 10.47 13.68
C ALA A 256 13.96 10.00 15.02
N ARG A 257 13.19 10.04 16.12
CA ARG A 257 13.59 9.52 17.43
C ARG A 257 13.70 8.00 17.43
N LEU A 258 12.71 7.30 16.86
CA LEU A 258 12.72 5.84 16.75
C LEU A 258 13.95 5.33 15.97
N CYS A 259 14.30 5.95 14.84
CA CYS A 259 15.52 5.60 14.08
C CYS A 259 16.82 5.77 14.89
N ARG A 260 16.86 6.70 15.85
CA ARG A 260 18.07 6.95 16.66
C ARG A 260 18.26 6.00 17.83
N MET A 261 17.25 5.22 18.20
CA MET A 261 17.30 4.36 19.39
C MET A 261 18.29 3.20 19.23
N GLY A 262 18.37 2.59 18.04
CA GLY A 262 19.31 1.50 17.77
C GLY A 262 20.80 1.91 17.85
N THR A 263 21.14 3.18 17.69
CA THR A 263 22.54 3.68 17.79
C THR A 263 23.07 3.73 19.22
N SER A 264 22.19 3.81 20.21
CA SER A 264 22.58 3.93 21.63
C SER A 264 23.12 2.61 22.19
N GLY A 265 22.67 1.47 21.69
CA GLY A 265 23.14 0.15 22.10
C GLY A 265 24.56 -0.23 21.60
N ARG A 266 24.98 0.34 20.45
CA ARG A 266 26.33 0.08 19.91
C ARG A 266 27.46 0.80 20.63
N ARG A 267 27.19 1.90 21.35
CA ARG A 267 28.21 2.68 22.09
C ARG A 267 28.62 2.06 23.44
N ALA A 268 27.93 1.04 23.93
CA ALA A 268 28.16 0.46 25.27
C ALA A 268 28.95 -0.87 25.28
N ARG A 269 29.63 -1.24 24.19
CA ARG A 269 30.50 -2.41 24.22
C ARG A 269 31.92 -1.96 24.63
N PRO A 270 32.36 -2.21 25.89
CA PRO A 270 33.71 -1.86 26.31
C PRO A 270 34.72 -2.70 25.50
N PRO A 271 35.91 -2.16 25.21
CA PRO A 271 36.95 -2.89 24.52
C PRO A 271 37.32 -4.11 25.32
N ARG A 272 37.31 -5.29 24.67
CA ARG A 272 37.79 -6.52 25.23
C ARG A 272 39.26 -6.33 25.62
N MET A 273 39.53 -6.18 26.91
CA MET A 273 40.91 -6.22 27.42
C MET A 273 41.53 -7.59 27.03
N MET A 274 42.48 -7.55 26.10
CA MET A 274 43.36 -8.69 25.86
C MET A 274 44.19 -8.91 27.11
N ALA A 275 43.91 -10.00 27.81
CA ALA A 275 44.82 -10.51 28.83
C ALA A 275 46.14 -10.92 28.15
N ARG A 276 47.19 -10.14 28.41
CA ARG A 276 48.55 -10.58 28.11
C ARG A 276 48.91 -11.74 29.08
N ARG A 277 49.27 -12.86 28.54
CA ARG A 277 50.15 -13.86 29.19
C ARG A 277 51.54 -13.65 28.64
#